data_ca3b78ba698e51b35749f7be15b48653
#
_entry.id   ca3b78ba698e51b35749f7be15b48653
#
_cell.length_a   1.000
_cell.length_b   1.000
_cell.length_c   1.000
_cell.angle_alpha   90.00
_cell.angle_beta   90.00
_cell.angle_gamma   90.00
#
_symmetry.space_group_name_H-M   'P 1'
#
loop_
_entity.id
_entity.type
_entity.pdbx_description
1 polymer ?
#
loop_
_entity_poly.entity_id
_entity_poly.type
_entity_poly.pdbx_seq_one_letter_code
_entity_poly.pdbx_strand_id
1 'polypeptide(L)'
;TGKLPGGGGFGRSVAVEQFDYNPDGTFPVINATREGVKPVGTLSPYGRVEAETIAWSEGLKTEPNAVTGVYVSDAHDGDYIKVREVDFGDRAPKRFIASAASALRGGRLEVYADSIGGKPVAVLDVPGTGGWESWRTLETSVAPTLTGVHDIYFAFKGRKGCKLFNFDWWEFSREEAAPDVRATTQAASTNIPGVEYPRLDAQRRAHFRFYAPQATRLQVDCCGKKYDMQRDAAGFWTAVTDPLVVGFHYYFLLVDGVQVADPASYTFFGCCRVSSGIEVPEGEEGDYYRPQQGVPHGQVRSCTYYSETTKAFRRCVVYTPAEYETNRKKRYPVLYLQHGMGEDETGWSTQGCMQHIMDNLIASGECEPMIVVMDSGDVEAPFSPRPGKDVEEERARYGASFYGVILDDLIPMIDRTFRTRTDRDHRAMAGLSWGGYQTFHTALPHLDKFSYIGTFSGALFGVDLKTCFDGVFSDAARFNKQVHYLFLGCGSEENFGTKKMVDGLREMGINATFYESPGTAHEWLTWRRCLREFVPHLFK
;
A
#
# COMPACT_ATOMS: atom_id res chain seq x y z
N THR A 1 43.46 36.41 -26.11
CA THR A 1 42.39 35.68 -25.39
C THR A 1 41.43 36.60 -24.65
N GLY A 2 41.81 37.74 -24.09
CA GLY A 2 40.93 38.64 -23.39
C GLY A 2 40.20 39.69 -24.24
N LYS A 3 40.33 39.65 -25.59
CA LYS A 3 39.77 40.65 -26.53
C LYS A 3 38.64 40.11 -27.41
N LEU A 4 38.22 38.88 -27.23
CA LEU A 4 37.06 38.34 -27.95
C LEU A 4 35.75 38.92 -27.34
N PRO A 5 34.67 39.12 -28.14
CA PRO A 5 33.38 39.54 -27.62
C PRO A 5 32.94 38.60 -26.52
N GLY A 6 32.61 39.15 -25.34
CA GLY A 6 32.26 38.38 -24.15
C GLY A 6 33.42 37.97 -23.22
N GLY A 7 34.67 38.22 -23.58
CA GLY A 7 35.85 37.94 -22.75
C GLY A 7 36.11 39.09 -21.76
N GLY A 8 36.11 38.82 -20.45
CA GLY A 8 36.61 39.74 -19.43
C GLY A 8 38.12 39.86 -19.44
N GLY A 9 38.72 40.97 -18.98
CA GLY A 9 40.15 41.25 -19.07
C GLY A 9 41.11 40.23 -18.48
N PHE A 10 40.64 39.34 -17.59
CA PHE A 10 41.35 38.22 -16.98
C PHE A 10 40.69 36.84 -17.26
N GLY A 11 39.66 36.82 -18.14
CA GLY A 11 38.95 35.59 -18.51
C GLY A 11 39.84 34.66 -19.36
N ARG A 12 39.77 33.35 -19.09
CA ARG A 12 40.36 32.31 -19.92
C ARG A 12 39.30 31.81 -20.91
N SER A 13 39.64 31.73 -22.20
CA SER A 13 38.81 31.12 -23.23
C SER A 13 39.40 29.77 -23.60
N VAL A 14 38.56 28.77 -23.76
CA VAL A 14 38.94 27.49 -24.38
C VAL A 14 38.72 27.65 -25.88
N ALA A 15 39.74 27.37 -26.65
CA ALA A 15 39.67 27.29 -28.10
C ALA A 15 39.96 25.82 -28.52
N VAL A 16 39.19 25.32 -29.45
CA VAL A 16 39.32 23.96 -30.00
C VAL A 16 39.48 24.07 -31.49
N GLU A 17 40.54 23.44 -32.02
CA GLU A 17 40.84 23.39 -33.46
C GLU A 17 41.13 21.96 -33.87
N GLN A 18 40.72 21.60 -35.08
CA GLN A 18 41.07 20.32 -35.69
C GLN A 18 42.39 20.47 -36.44
N PHE A 19 43.24 19.48 -36.33
CA PHE A 19 44.48 19.41 -37.11
C PHE A 19 44.79 17.96 -37.49
N ASP A 20 45.52 17.77 -38.57
CA ASP A 20 46.14 16.50 -38.94
C ASP A 20 47.62 16.56 -38.60
N TYR A 21 48.18 15.44 -38.12
CA TYR A 21 49.61 15.36 -37.87
C TYR A 21 50.43 15.52 -39.17
N ASN A 22 51.59 16.13 -39.04
CA ASN A 22 52.55 16.12 -40.15
C ASN A 22 52.91 14.67 -40.52
N PRO A 23 53.39 14.42 -41.77
CA PRO A 23 53.78 13.06 -42.20
C PRO A 23 54.87 12.40 -41.34
N ASP A 24 55.62 13.18 -40.59
CA ASP A 24 56.67 12.73 -39.66
C ASP A 24 56.10 12.50 -38.21
N GLY A 25 54.79 12.65 -38.00
CA GLY A 25 54.14 12.50 -36.72
C GLY A 25 54.22 13.69 -35.75
N THR A 26 54.82 14.80 -36.23
CA THR A 26 54.85 16.04 -35.40
C THR A 26 53.56 16.84 -35.49
N PHE A 27 53.37 17.80 -34.56
CA PHE A 27 52.21 18.70 -34.57
C PHE A 27 52.46 19.82 -35.59
N PRO A 28 51.49 20.16 -36.44
CA PRO A 28 51.55 21.36 -37.29
C PRO A 28 51.42 22.62 -36.46
N VAL A 29 51.67 23.78 -37.07
CA VAL A 29 51.33 25.06 -36.50
C VAL A 29 49.81 25.17 -36.47
N ILE A 30 49.20 25.16 -35.27
CA ILE A 30 47.75 25.27 -35.09
C ILE A 30 47.37 26.74 -35.04
N ASN A 31 46.68 27.22 -36.08
CA ASN A 31 46.12 28.57 -36.12
C ASN A 31 44.71 28.56 -35.57
N ALA A 32 44.46 29.29 -34.47
CA ALA A 32 43.13 29.44 -33.93
C ALA A 32 42.22 30.20 -34.90
N THR A 33 41.15 29.56 -35.34
CA THR A 33 40.11 30.16 -36.18
C THR A 33 38.96 30.72 -35.31
N ARG A 34 38.06 31.49 -35.91
CA ARG A 34 36.83 31.93 -35.22
C ARG A 34 35.74 30.89 -35.33
N GLU A 35 35.81 30.08 -36.33
CA GLU A 35 34.86 29.02 -36.66
C GLU A 35 35.05 27.79 -35.77
N GLY A 36 36.31 27.50 -35.35
CA GLY A 36 36.65 26.31 -34.56
C GLY A 36 36.48 25.02 -35.37
N VAL A 37 36.23 23.92 -34.69
CA VAL A 37 35.97 22.61 -35.32
C VAL A 37 34.56 22.55 -35.88
N LYS A 38 34.40 21.88 -37.03
CA LYS A 38 33.06 21.55 -37.55
C LYS A 38 32.36 20.56 -36.60
N PRO A 39 31.07 20.67 -36.40
CA PRO A 39 30.30 19.67 -35.65
C PRO A 39 30.53 18.27 -36.24
N VAL A 40 30.73 17.28 -35.39
CA VAL A 40 30.95 15.88 -35.78
C VAL A 40 29.66 15.15 -36.10
N GLY A 41 28.54 15.84 -36.11
CA GLY A 41 27.19 15.34 -36.38
C GLY A 41 26.15 16.14 -35.65
N THR A 42 24.89 15.70 -35.78
CA THR A 42 23.75 16.28 -35.09
C THR A 42 23.50 15.55 -33.77
N LEU A 43 22.91 16.26 -32.80
CA LEU A 43 22.49 15.70 -31.50
C LEU A 43 21.09 15.12 -31.62
N SER A 44 20.93 13.82 -31.31
CA SER A 44 19.60 13.24 -31.21
C SER A 44 18.93 13.65 -29.87
N PRO A 45 17.73 14.23 -29.88
CA PRO A 45 17.00 14.59 -28.68
C PRO A 45 16.18 13.44 -28.07
N TYR A 46 16.15 12.25 -28.69
CA TYR A 46 15.32 11.11 -28.33
C TYR A 46 16.02 10.15 -27.37
N GLY A 47 16.59 10.68 -26.34
CA GLY A 47 17.25 10.04 -25.22
C GLY A 47 17.75 11.10 -24.28
N ARG A 48 18.09 10.70 -23.05
CA ARG A 48 18.60 11.64 -22.04
C ARG A 48 19.80 12.42 -22.55
N VAL A 49 19.69 13.73 -22.50
CA VAL A 49 20.77 14.70 -22.76
C VAL A 49 20.99 15.48 -21.47
N GLU A 50 22.24 15.50 -20.98
CA GLU A 50 22.57 16.25 -19.77
C GLU A 50 22.42 17.77 -20.02
N ALA A 51 21.91 18.51 -19.05
CA ALA A 51 21.61 19.92 -19.21
C ALA A 51 22.86 20.79 -19.40
N GLU A 52 24.01 20.32 -18.94
CA GLU A 52 25.34 20.92 -19.20
C GLU A 52 25.90 20.63 -20.59
N THR A 53 25.16 19.94 -21.48
CA THR A 53 25.46 19.89 -22.91
C THR A 53 25.15 21.26 -23.52
N ILE A 54 26.12 22.20 -23.39
CA ILE A 54 25.93 23.62 -23.65
C ILE A 54 26.86 24.06 -24.79
N ALA A 55 26.28 24.58 -25.87
CA ALA A 55 27.06 25.32 -26.90
C ALA A 55 27.25 26.79 -26.48
N TRP A 56 26.27 27.38 -25.81
CA TRP A 56 26.35 28.74 -25.25
C TRP A 56 25.37 28.89 -24.10
N SER A 57 25.69 29.74 -23.11
CA SER A 57 24.77 30.07 -22.00
C SER A 57 24.96 31.48 -21.50
N GLU A 58 23.96 32.03 -20.86
CA GLU A 58 24.02 33.31 -20.18
C GLU A 58 23.40 33.19 -18.78
N GLY A 59 24.11 33.72 -17.76
CA GLY A 59 23.67 33.84 -16.38
C GLY A 59 23.78 32.58 -15.52
N LEU A 60 24.16 31.44 -16.05
CA LEU A 60 24.09 30.13 -15.40
C LEU A 60 25.43 29.68 -14.84
N LYS A 61 25.36 28.74 -13.89
CA LYS A 61 26.50 27.97 -13.38
C LYS A 61 26.22 26.46 -13.51
N THR A 62 27.26 25.67 -13.32
CA THR A 62 27.16 24.23 -13.14
C THR A 62 27.71 23.84 -11.79
N GLU A 63 27.07 22.86 -11.13
CA GLU A 63 27.46 22.34 -9.84
C GLU A 63 27.53 20.81 -9.88
N PRO A 64 28.51 20.18 -9.18
CA PRO A 64 28.61 18.73 -9.11
C PRO A 64 27.62 18.17 -8.07
N ASN A 65 27.11 16.97 -8.35
CA ASN A 65 26.30 16.18 -7.42
C ASN A 65 26.74 14.71 -7.46
N ALA A 66 26.81 14.05 -6.33
CA ALA A 66 27.28 12.67 -6.24
C ALA A 66 26.32 11.66 -6.89
N VAL A 67 25.05 12.02 -7.07
CA VAL A 67 23.99 11.14 -7.60
C VAL A 67 23.72 11.41 -9.09
N THR A 68 23.61 12.67 -9.48
CA THR A 68 23.24 13.07 -10.85
C THR A 68 24.44 13.45 -11.72
N GLY A 69 25.62 13.59 -11.16
CA GLY A 69 26.82 14.04 -11.88
C GLY A 69 26.99 15.55 -11.82
N VAL A 70 26.81 16.24 -12.93
CA VAL A 70 26.84 17.71 -13.01
C VAL A 70 25.46 18.20 -13.44
N TYR A 71 25.01 19.31 -12.89
CA TYR A 71 23.74 19.93 -13.27
C TYR A 71 23.86 21.45 -13.44
N VAL A 72 22.94 22.04 -14.17
CA VAL A 72 22.83 23.50 -14.33
C VAL A 72 22.16 24.10 -13.09
N SER A 73 22.81 25.12 -12.53
CA SER A 73 22.38 25.80 -11.31
C SER A 73 22.37 27.33 -11.49
N ASP A 74 21.96 28.03 -10.42
CA ASP A 74 21.94 29.49 -10.31
C ASP A 74 21.12 30.20 -11.40
N ALA A 75 20.08 29.51 -11.91
CA ALA A 75 19.24 30.02 -12.99
C ALA A 75 18.27 31.11 -12.49
N HIS A 76 18.22 32.24 -13.18
CA HIS A 76 17.37 33.40 -12.91
C HIS A 76 16.49 33.78 -14.12
N ASP A 77 15.57 34.71 -13.92
CA ASP A 77 14.68 35.15 -14.98
C ASP A 77 15.46 35.86 -16.12
N GLY A 78 15.41 35.29 -17.30
CA GLY A 78 16.09 35.75 -18.49
C GLY A 78 17.33 34.96 -18.89
N ASP A 79 17.88 34.13 -18.01
CA ASP A 79 18.99 33.25 -18.30
C ASP A 79 18.60 32.19 -19.34
N TYR A 80 19.59 31.66 -20.09
CA TYR A 80 19.32 30.64 -21.08
C TYR A 80 20.51 29.73 -21.39
N ILE A 81 20.21 28.55 -21.95
CA ILE A 81 21.13 27.61 -22.55
C ILE A 81 20.83 27.54 -24.03
N LYS A 82 21.87 27.44 -24.85
CA LYS A 82 21.79 27.09 -26.26
C LYS A 82 22.44 25.74 -26.51
N VAL A 83 21.74 24.85 -27.20
CA VAL A 83 22.25 23.57 -27.73
C VAL A 83 22.15 23.63 -29.25
N ARG A 84 23.27 23.32 -29.97
CA ARG A 84 23.32 23.43 -31.42
C ARG A 84 22.98 22.11 -32.11
N GLU A 85 22.43 22.25 -33.32
CA GLU A 85 22.26 21.16 -34.29
C GLU A 85 21.54 19.93 -33.72
N VAL A 86 20.42 20.16 -33.03
CA VAL A 86 19.52 19.11 -32.52
C VAL A 86 18.62 18.62 -33.64
N ASP A 87 18.72 17.31 -33.98
CA ASP A 87 18.02 16.69 -35.10
C ASP A 87 16.74 15.98 -34.64
N PHE A 88 15.61 16.56 -34.96
CA PHE A 88 14.29 16.01 -34.68
C PHE A 88 13.78 15.02 -35.76
N GLY A 89 14.50 14.91 -36.88
CA GLY A 89 14.13 14.09 -38.03
C GLY A 89 12.86 14.59 -38.73
N ASP A 90 12.15 13.69 -39.39
CA ASP A 90 10.99 13.98 -40.24
C ASP A 90 9.65 14.10 -39.49
N ARG A 91 9.59 13.71 -38.21
CA ARG A 91 8.39 13.74 -37.38
C ARG A 91 8.63 14.50 -36.08
N ALA A 92 7.74 15.45 -35.79
CA ALA A 92 7.79 16.24 -34.58
C ALA A 92 7.65 15.35 -33.31
N PRO A 93 8.39 15.66 -32.25
CA PRO A 93 8.14 15.07 -30.94
C PRO A 93 6.79 15.52 -30.39
N LYS A 94 6.20 14.71 -29.53
CA LYS A 94 4.94 15.03 -28.84
C LYS A 94 5.16 15.62 -27.45
N ARG A 95 6.25 15.21 -26.78
CA ARG A 95 6.58 15.63 -25.42
C ARG A 95 8.00 16.14 -25.30
N PHE A 96 8.18 17.09 -24.41
CA PHE A 96 9.45 17.51 -23.82
C PHE A 96 9.45 17.08 -22.35
N ILE A 97 10.48 16.39 -21.93
CA ILE A 97 10.65 15.80 -20.60
C ILE A 97 11.96 16.35 -20.01
N ALA A 98 11.96 16.72 -18.74
CA ALA A 98 13.14 17.25 -18.08
C ALA A 98 13.17 16.93 -16.59
N SER A 99 14.38 16.82 -16.03
CA SER A 99 14.62 16.71 -14.59
C SER A 99 14.98 18.07 -14.02
N ALA A 100 14.20 18.54 -13.05
CA ALA A 100 14.43 19.82 -12.39
C ALA A 100 14.16 19.73 -10.88
N ALA A 101 14.80 20.65 -10.10
CA ALA A 101 14.64 20.73 -8.65
C ALA A 101 14.58 22.20 -8.19
N SER A 102 13.69 22.52 -7.24
CA SER A 102 13.58 23.84 -6.65
C SER A 102 13.22 23.79 -5.17
N ALA A 103 13.99 24.48 -4.34
CA ALA A 103 13.63 24.71 -2.93
C ALA A 103 12.62 25.86 -2.75
N LEU A 104 12.33 26.61 -3.80
CA LEU A 104 11.41 27.75 -3.80
C LEU A 104 10.14 27.43 -4.62
N ARG A 105 9.53 28.44 -5.22
CA ARG A 105 8.30 28.28 -6.02
C ARG A 105 8.56 27.75 -7.43
N GLY A 106 9.83 27.57 -7.83
CA GLY A 106 10.20 27.19 -9.18
C GLY A 106 10.06 28.33 -10.21
N GLY A 107 9.65 27.96 -11.42
CA GLY A 107 9.50 28.87 -12.55
C GLY A 107 8.99 28.14 -13.78
N ARG A 108 9.39 28.61 -14.98
CA ARG A 108 9.10 27.96 -16.26
C ARG A 108 10.37 27.80 -17.06
N LEU A 109 10.49 26.73 -17.78
CA LEU A 109 11.49 26.50 -18.81
C LEU A 109 10.79 26.63 -20.17
N GLU A 110 11.10 27.69 -20.90
CA GLU A 110 10.57 27.92 -22.25
C GLU A 110 11.60 27.41 -23.28
N VAL A 111 11.15 26.51 -24.17
CA VAL A 111 12.00 25.91 -25.20
C VAL A 111 11.73 26.58 -26.54
N TYR A 112 12.78 27.06 -27.18
CA TYR A 112 12.69 27.74 -28.47
C TYR A 112 13.58 27.04 -29.51
N ALA A 113 13.17 27.07 -30.78
CA ALA A 113 13.95 26.66 -31.91
C ALA A 113 14.54 27.90 -32.59
N ASP A 114 15.86 27.85 -32.92
CA ASP A 114 16.66 28.80 -33.66
C ASP A 114 16.85 30.17 -33.02
N SER A 115 15.91 30.69 -32.26
CA SER A 115 16.06 31.99 -31.56
C SER A 115 15.07 32.18 -30.43
N ILE A 116 15.51 32.87 -29.38
CA ILE A 116 14.62 33.35 -28.30
C ILE A 116 13.84 34.56 -28.79
N GLY A 117 12.54 34.65 -28.43
CA GLY A 117 11.69 35.84 -28.69
C GLY A 117 10.50 35.56 -29.60
N GLY A 118 10.37 34.38 -30.15
CA GLY A 118 9.18 33.90 -30.85
C GLY A 118 8.19 33.15 -29.95
N LYS A 119 7.34 32.32 -30.54
CA LYS A 119 6.50 31.40 -29.80
C LYS A 119 7.37 30.19 -29.38
N PRO A 120 7.43 29.84 -28.09
CA PRO A 120 8.15 28.66 -27.66
C PRO A 120 7.53 27.39 -28.25
N VAL A 121 8.36 26.39 -28.58
CA VAL A 121 7.93 25.09 -29.06
C VAL A 121 7.45 24.18 -27.92
N ALA A 122 7.90 24.45 -26.70
CA ALA A 122 7.41 23.82 -25.48
C ALA A 122 7.54 24.80 -24.28
N VAL A 123 6.67 24.67 -23.29
CA VAL A 123 6.72 25.41 -22.04
C VAL A 123 6.52 24.43 -20.90
N LEU A 124 7.56 24.26 -20.07
CA LEU A 124 7.53 23.38 -18.91
C LEU A 124 7.42 24.19 -17.63
N ASP A 125 6.32 24.01 -16.88
CA ASP A 125 6.18 24.56 -15.56
C ASP A 125 6.98 23.73 -14.54
N VAL A 126 7.87 24.36 -13.81
CA VAL A 126 8.70 23.75 -12.77
C VAL A 126 8.19 24.23 -11.41
N PRO A 127 7.47 23.40 -10.64
CA PRO A 127 7.00 23.75 -9.30
C PRO A 127 8.12 23.70 -8.26
N GLY A 128 7.85 24.16 -7.05
CA GLY A 128 8.70 23.84 -5.90
C GLY A 128 8.71 22.33 -5.64
N THR A 129 9.91 21.74 -5.53
CA THR A 129 10.07 20.28 -5.34
C THR A 129 10.48 19.91 -3.92
N GLY A 130 10.65 20.89 -3.03
CA GLY A 130 11.03 20.70 -1.63
C GLY A 130 12.52 20.84 -1.33
N GLY A 131 13.37 21.02 -2.33
CA GLY A 131 14.82 21.20 -2.16
C GLY A 131 15.52 21.44 -3.48
N TRP A 132 16.76 22.02 -3.42
CA TRP A 132 17.56 22.30 -4.61
C TRP A 132 18.09 21.05 -5.33
N GLU A 133 18.04 19.89 -4.66
CA GLU A 133 18.43 18.58 -5.17
C GLU A 133 17.31 17.55 -5.06
N SER A 134 16.08 18.00 -4.74
CA SER A 134 14.87 17.16 -4.77
C SER A 134 14.34 17.07 -6.19
N TRP A 135 15.02 16.28 -7.00
CA TRP A 135 14.77 16.14 -8.43
C TRP A 135 13.38 15.57 -8.74
N ARG A 136 12.71 16.17 -9.74
CA ARG A 136 11.46 15.66 -10.31
C ARG A 136 11.55 15.65 -11.82
N THR A 137 11.13 14.55 -12.41
CA THR A 137 10.90 14.46 -13.85
C THR A 137 9.55 15.13 -14.14
N LEU A 138 9.59 16.10 -15.02
CA LEU A 138 8.44 16.93 -15.44
C LEU A 138 8.30 16.81 -16.96
N GLU A 139 7.10 16.96 -17.49
CA GLU A 139 6.85 16.88 -18.92
C GLU A 139 5.82 17.90 -19.39
N THR A 140 5.91 18.25 -20.69
CA THR A 140 4.93 19.10 -21.37
C THR A 140 4.82 18.71 -22.85
N SER A 141 3.72 19.14 -23.48
CA SER A 141 3.52 18.94 -24.93
C SER A 141 4.44 19.83 -25.75
N VAL A 142 4.77 19.37 -26.96
CA VAL A 142 5.61 20.08 -27.94
C VAL A 142 4.75 20.51 -29.13
N ALA A 143 5.10 21.65 -29.70
CA ALA A 143 4.46 22.14 -30.93
C ALA A 143 4.65 21.14 -32.09
N PRO A 144 3.59 20.82 -32.86
CA PRO A 144 3.65 19.78 -33.89
C PRO A 144 4.50 20.16 -35.13
N THR A 145 5.08 21.35 -35.13
CA THR A 145 5.87 21.90 -36.24
C THR A 145 7.38 21.71 -36.08
N LEU A 146 7.85 21.13 -34.96
CA LEU A 146 9.28 20.95 -34.69
C LEU A 146 9.82 19.72 -35.40
N THR A 147 10.42 19.90 -36.59
CA THR A 147 11.02 18.84 -37.40
C THR A 147 12.34 19.32 -38.03
N GLY A 148 13.25 18.41 -38.36
CA GLY A 148 14.55 18.74 -38.94
C GLY A 148 15.57 19.12 -37.87
N VAL A 149 16.62 19.83 -38.30
CA VAL A 149 17.76 20.22 -37.43
C VAL A 149 17.61 21.66 -37.00
N HIS A 150 17.63 21.91 -35.68
CA HIS A 150 17.46 23.22 -35.08
C HIS A 150 18.49 23.49 -33.97
N ASP A 151 18.82 24.74 -33.77
CA ASP A 151 19.44 25.20 -32.53
C ASP A 151 18.36 25.36 -31.44
N ILE A 152 18.50 24.65 -30.32
CA ILE A 152 17.51 24.71 -29.23
C ILE A 152 17.97 25.64 -28.12
N TYR A 153 17.06 26.48 -27.68
CA TYR A 153 17.27 27.38 -26.53
C TYR A 153 16.34 27.00 -25.39
N PHE A 154 16.91 26.84 -24.21
CA PHE A 154 16.17 26.65 -22.94
C PHE A 154 16.24 27.97 -22.16
N ALA A 155 15.16 28.75 -22.14
CA ALA A 155 15.10 30.04 -21.46
C ALA A 155 14.39 29.89 -20.11
N PHE A 156 15.04 30.36 -19.05
CA PHE A 156 14.51 30.32 -17.68
C PHE A 156 13.65 31.56 -17.43
N LYS A 157 12.42 31.33 -16.95
CA LYS A 157 11.43 32.39 -16.69
C LYS A 157 10.80 32.25 -15.32
N GLY A 158 10.68 33.38 -14.62
CA GLY A 158 10.05 33.37 -13.31
C GLY A 158 10.16 34.69 -12.57
N ARG A 159 10.17 34.67 -11.24
CA ARG A 159 10.26 35.86 -10.43
C ARG A 159 11.65 36.49 -10.53
N LYS A 160 11.70 37.75 -10.95
CA LYS A 160 12.96 38.51 -11.04
C LYS A 160 13.71 38.57 -9.70
N GLY A 161 15.03 38.43 -9.77
CA GLY A 161 15.92 38.50 -8.62
C GLY A 161 15.90 37.28 -7.68
N CYS A 162 15.26 36.20 -8.10
CA CYS A 162 15.26 34.94 -7.35
C CYS A 162 15.89 33.82 -8.18
N LYS A 163 16.63 32.93 -7.52
CA LYS A 163 17.02 31.65 -8.11
C LYS A 163 15.73 30.85 -8.36
N LEU A 164 15.58 30.27 -9.55
CA LEU A 164 14.35 29.61 -9.98
C LEU A 164 14.38 28.13 -9.67
N PHE A 165 15.22 27.39 -10.38
CA PHE A 165 15.37 25.95 -10.23
C PHE A 165 16.72 25.47 -10.77
N ASN A 166 17.13 24.28 -10.37
CA ASN A 166 18.23 23.54 -10.94
C ASN A 166 17.72 22.62 -12.06
N PHE A 167 18.53 22.38 -13.10
CA PHE A 167 18.17 21.65 -14.29
C PHE A 167 19.24 20.58 -14.58
N ASP A 168 18.85 19.30 -14.64
CA ASP A 168 19.77 18.17 -14.65
C ASP A 168 19.90 17.54 -16.06
N TRP A 169 18.77 17.15 -16.64
CA TRP A 169 18.75 16.57 -17.99
C TRP A 169 17.43 16.86 -18.70
N TRP A 170 17.41 16.61 -20.01
CA TRP A 170 16.24 16.76 -20.86
C TRP A 170 16.20 15.71 -21.96
N GLU A 171 15.01 15.44 -22.49
CA GLU A 171 14.76 14.62 -23.67
C GLU A 171 13.45 15.02 -24.35
N PHE A 172 13.32 14.65 -25.60
CA PHE A 172 12.07 14.72 -26.34
C PHE A 172 11.55 13.31 -26.63
N SER A 173 10.21 13.13 -26.68
CA SER A 173 9.59 11.85 -26.98
C SER A 173 8.56 11.99 -28.09
N ARG A 174 8.52 11.00 -29.00
CA ARG A 174 7.48 10.85 -30.01
C ARG A 174 6.22 10.15 -29.50
N GLU A 175 6.30 9.58 -28.33
CA GLU A 175 5.16 8.94 -27.68
C GLU A 175 4.23 9.98 -27.06
N GLU A 176 2.92 9.71 -27.05
CA GLU A 176 1.99 10.56 -26.32
C GLU A 176 2.23 10.44 -24.82
N ALA A 177 1.87 11.50 -24.08
CA ALA A 177 1.86 11.40 -22.63
C ALA A 177 0.98 10.22 -22.24
N ALA A 178 1.48 9.35 -21.37
CA ALA A 178 0.60 8.40 -20.72
C ALA A 178 -0.54 9.20 -20.09
N PRO A 179 -1.81 8.78 -20.24
CA PRO A 179 -2.93 9.49 -19.62
C PRO A 179 -2.60 9.72 -18.16
N ASP A 180 -2.87 10.95 -17.68
CA ASP A 180 -2.62 11.28 -16.26
C ASP A 180 -3.43 10.32 -15.40
N VAL A 181 -2.76 9.30 -14.90
CA VAL A 181 -3.36 8.26 -14.06
C VAL A 181 -4.07 8.89 -12.86
N ARG A 182 -3.62 10.06 -12.39
CA ARG A 182 -4.24 10.78 -11.28
C ARG A 182 -5.63 11.32 -11.60
N ALA A 183 -5.87 11.72 -12.84
CA ALA A 183 -7.17 12.25 -13.28
C ALA A 183 -8.27 11.18 -13.29
N THR A 184 -7.91 9.90 -13.42
CA THR A 184 -8.84 8.78 -13.58
C THR A 184 -8.79 7.76 -12.45
N THR A 185 -7.97 8.01 -11.41
CA THR A 185 -7.75 7.08 -10.29
C THR A 185 -7.78 7.80 -8.96
N GLN A 186 -8.04 7.05 -7.88
CA GLN A 186 -7.98 7.54 -6.50
C GLN A 186 -6.84 6.84 -5.75
N ALA A 187 -6.12 7.58 -4.89
CA ALA A 187 -5.14 6.97 -4.00
C ALA A 187 -5.82 5.95 -3.09
N ALA A 188 -5.19 4.81 -2.87
CA ALA A 188 -5.73 3.79 -1.97
C ALA A 188 -5.82 4.34 -0.55
N SER A 189 -6.93 4.04 0.15
CA SER A 189 -7.15 4.50 1.54
C SER A 189 -6.16 3.89 2.54
N THR A 190 -5.46 2.84 2.14
CA THR A 190 -4.41 2.16 2.89
C THR A 190 -3.02 2.77 2.72
N ASN A 191 -2.88 3.82 1.90
CA ASN A 191 -1.62 4.55 1.78
C ASN A 191 -1.34 5.38 3.04
N ILE A 192 -0.06 5.50 3.40
CA ILE A 192 0.35 6.44 4.46
C ILE A 192 0.11 7.90 4.00
N PRO A 193 -0.11 8.86 4.92
CA PRO A 193 -0.40 10.24 4.55
C PRO A 193 0.65 10.87 3.63
N GLY A 194 0.19 11.51 2.55
CA GLY A 194 1.04 12.19 1.57
C GLY A 194 1.59 11.30 0.45
N VAL A 195 1.28 10.01 0.47
CA VAL A 195 1.68 9.06 -0.60
C VAL A 195 0.53 8.85 -1.58
N GLU A 196 0.85 8.87 -2.87
CA GLU A 196 -0.15 8.81 -3.95
C GLU A 196 -0.41 7.41 -4.52
N TYR A 197 0.53 6.48 -4.39
CA TYR A 197 0.45 5.12 -4.94
C TYR A 197 0.55 4.08 -3.82
N PRO A 198 -0.11 2.91 -4.02
CA PRO A 198 -0.96 2.51 -5.15
C PRO A 198 -2.24 3.34 -5.29
N ARG A 199 -2.81 3.33 -6.49
CA ARG A 199 -4.07 4.00 -6.83
C ARG A 199 -5.07 3.00 -7.42
N LEU A 200 -6.35 3.27 -7.27
CA LEU A 200 -7.43 2.46 -7.84
C LEU A 200 -8.15 3.23 -8.94
N ASP A 201 -8.43 2.57 -10.06
CA ASP A 201 -9.28 3.10 -11.12
C ASP A 201 -10.76 2.64 -10.98
N ALA A 202 -11.63 3.18 -11.83
CA ALA A 202 -13.06 2.85 -11.84
C ALA A 202 -13.34 1.37 -12.18
N GLN A 203 -12.39 0.66 -12.78
CA GLN A 203 -12.44 -0.77 -13.06
C GLN A 203 -11.86 -1.62 -11.92
N ARG A 204 -11.53 -1.00 -10.78
CA ARG A 204 -10.94 -1.65 -9.60
C ARG A 204 -9.55 -2.23 -9.87
N ARG A 205 -8.82 -1.74 -10.86
CA ARG A 205 -7.43 -2.12 -11.08
C ARG A 205 -6.54 -1.28 -10.20
N ALA A 206 -5.56 -1.90 -9.57
CA ALA A 206 -4.56 -1.21 -8.77
C ALA A 206 -3.37 -0.79 -9.64
N HIS A 207 -3.07 0.49 -9.64
CA HIS A 207 -1.92 1.10 -10.31
C HIS A 207 -0.82 1.30 -9.29
N PHE A 208 0.29 0.60 -9.46
CA PHE A 208 1.47 0.69 -8.62
C PHE A 208 2.55 1.55 -9.27
N ARG A 209 3.28 2.30 -8.46
CA ARG A 209 4.46 3.05 -8.87
C ARG A 209 5.46 3.07 -7.74
N PHE A 210 6.66 2.59 -7.99
CA PHE A 210 7.72 2.44 -7.00
C PHE A 210 9.06 2.92 -7.53
N TYR A 211 9.81 3.69 -6.74
CA TYR A 211 11.13 4.19 -7.12
C TYR A 211 12.21 3.23 -6.62
N ALA A 212 12.87 2.54 -7.56
CA ALA A 212 13.98 1.63 -7.27
C ALA A 212 14.97 1.63 -8.45
N PRO A 213 15.79 2.70 -8.61
CA PRO A 213 16.62 2.88 -9.78
C PRO A 213 17.73 1.84 -9.90
N GLN A 214 18.11 1.17 -8.81
CA GLN A 214 19.15 0.15 -8.79
C GLN A 214 18.62 -1.28 -8.95
N ALA A 215 17.30 -1.49 -8.81
CA ALA A 215 16.70 -2.81 -8.96
C ALA A 215 16.81 -3.30 -10.41
N THR A 216 17.05 -4.59 -10.58
CA THR A 216 17.12 -5.25 -11.89
C THR A 216 15.79 -5.87 -12.29
N ARG A 217 14.97 -6.24 -11.31
CA ARG A 217 13.61 -6.76 -11.50
C ARG A 217 12.72 -6.34 -10.34
N LEU A 218 11.51 -5.92 -10.65
CA LEU A 218 10.51 -5.61 -9.64
C LEU A 218 9.15 -6.18 -10.03
N GLN A 219 8.45 -6.79 -9.07
CA GLN A 219 7.11 -7.33 -9.24
C GLN A 219 6.22 -6.90 -8.08
N VAL A 220 4.93 -6.81 -8.32
CA VAL A 220 3.89 -6.78 -7.28
C VAL A 220 3.28 -8.17 -7.17
N ASP A 221 3.28 -8.76 -5.99
CA ASP A 221 2.48 -9.93 -5.66
C ASP A 221 1.21 -9.45 -4.95
N CYS A 222 0.09 -9.50 -5.63
CA CYS A 222 -1.21 -9.11 -5.10
C CYS A 222 -2.13 -10.34 -5.07
N CYS A 223 -2.54 -10.74 -3.88
CA CYS A 223 -3.39 -11.92 -3.67
C CYS A 223 -2.79 -13.21 -4.27
N GLY A 224 -1.46 -13.38 -4.24
CA GLY A 224 -0.76 -14.52 -4.81
C GLY A 224 -0.52 -14.47 -6.32
N LYS A 225 -1.07 -13.46 -7.02
CA LYS A 225 -0.78 -13.21 -8.43
C LYS A 225 0.33 -12.17 -8.58
N LYS A 226 1.37 -12.52 -9.33
CA LYS A 226 2.53 -11.66 -9.58
C LYS A 226 2.36 -10.89 -10.88
N TYR A 227 2.64 -9.58 -10.81
CA TYR A 227 2.64 -8.65 -11.94
C TYR A 227 4.06 -8.10 -12.11
N ASP A 228 4.68 -8.34 -13.27
CA ASP A 228 5.98 -7.75 -13.59
C ASP A 228 5.82 -6.25 -13.78
N MET A 229 6.68 -5.48 -13.13
CA MET A 229 6.70 -4.03 -13.25
C MET A 229 7.61 -3.59 -14.41
N GLN A 230 7.24 -2.50 -15.05
CA GLN A 230 8.01 -1.86 -16.14
C GLN A 230 8.78 -0.67 -15.57
N ARG A 231 10.07 -0.59 -15.87
CA ARG A 231 10.93 0.52 -15.44
C ARG A 231 10.93 1.63 -16.48
N ASP A 232 10.71 2.87 -16.03
CA ASP A 232 10.93 4.06 -16.86
C ASP A 232 12.38 4.57 -16.79
N ALA A 233 12.72 5.52 -17.66
CA ALA A 233 14.06 6.11 -17.71
C ALA A 233 14.45 6.85 -16.41
N ALA A 234 13.47 7.32 -15.63
CA ALA A 234 13.68 8.00 -14.35
C ALA A 234 13.88 7.04 -13.18
N GLY A 235 13.82 5.73 -13.40
CA GLY A 235 14.02 4.70 -12.38
C GLY A 235 12.77 4.35 -11.59
N PHE A 236 11.59 4.81 -12.01
CA PHE A 236 10.33 4.35 -11.47
C PHE A 236 9.88 3.06 -12.14
N TRP A 237 9.31 2.20 -11.35
CA TRP A 237 8.69 0.96 -11.78
C TRP A 237 7.18 1.08 -11.65
N THR A 238 6.46 0.63 -12.68
CA THR A 238 5.00 0.71 -12.72
C THR A 238 4.39 -0.64 -13.10
N ALA A 239 3.24 -0.94 -12.52
CA ALA A 239 2.40 -2.06 -12.91
C ALA A 239 0.93 -1.73 -12.69
N VAL A 240 0.06 -2.42 -13.42
CA VAL A 240 -1.39 -2.36 -13.24
C VAL A 240 -1.90 -3.79 -13.08
N THR A 241 -2.73 -4.03 -12.07
CA THR A 241 -3.33 -5.34 -11.85
C THR A 241 -4.51 -5.59 -12.78
N ASP A 242 -5.00 -6.83 -12.82
CA ASP A 242 -6.37 -7.09 -13.22
C ASP A 242 -7.36 -6.43 -12.24
N PRO A 243 -8.65 -6.34 -12.60
CA PRO A 243 -9.68 -5.91 -11.67
C PRO A 243 -9.68 -6.74 -10.40
N LEU A 244 -9.50 -6.09 -9.25
CA LEU A 244 -9.57 -6.73 -7.94
C LEU A 244 -11.04 -6.88 -7.51
N VAL A 245 -11.34 -7.88 -6.71
CA VAL A 245 -12.63 -7.98 -6.04
C VAL A 245 -12.76 -6.90 -4.96
N VAL A 246 -13.99 -6.60 -4.57
CA VAL A 246 -14.26 -5.63 -3.48
C VAL A 246 -13.73 -6.19 -2.16
N GLY A 247 -13.18 -5.32 -1.30
CA GLY A 247 -12.67 -5.67 0.02
C GLY A 247 -11.16 -5.42 0.17
N PHE A 248 -10.61 -5.93 1.26
CA PHE A 248 -9.20 -5.77 1.62
C PHE A 248 -8.34 -6.88 1.02
N HIS A 249 -7.20 -6.49 0.43
CA HIS A 249 -6.24 -7.41 -0.18
C HIS A 249 -4.83 -7.17 0.35
N TYR A 250 -4.12 -8.27 0.64
CA TYR A 250 -2.68 -8.21 0.92
C TYR A 250 -1.89 -8.11 -0.37
N TYR A 251 -0.82 -7.32 -0.36
CA TYR A 251 0.16 -7.31 -1.44
C TYR A 251 1.59 -7.14 -0.92
N PHE A 252 2.56 -7.49 -1.76
CA PHE A 252 3.99 -7.38 -1.50
C PHE A 252 4.71 -6.84 -2.74
N LEU A 253 5.85 -6.20 -2.52
CA LEU A 253 6.82 -5.94 -3.58
C LEU A 253 7.87 -7.05 -3.56
N LEU A 254 8.27 -7.54 -4.75
CA LEU A 254 9.41 -8.43 -4.91
C LEU A 254 10.51 -7.64 -5.61
N VAL A 255 11.48 -7.18 -4.85
CA VAL A 255 12.64 -6.41 -5.34
C VAL A 255 13.80 -7.39 -5.52
N ASP A 256 14.19 -7.65 -6.78
CA ASP A 256 15.24 -8.64 -7.14
C ASP A 256 15.02 -10.02 -6.47
N GLY A 257 13.75 -10.41 -6.34
CA GLY A 257 13.32 -11.68 -5.75
C GLY A 257 13.12 -11.64 -4.23
N VAL A 258 13.48 -10.58 -3.54
CA VAL A 258 13.23 -10.40 -2.10
C VAL A 258 11.83 -9.81 -1.88
N GLN A 259 11.01 -10.51 -1.11
CA GLN A 259 9.66 -10.05 -0.76
C GLN A 259 9.73 -9.04 0.39
N VAL A 260 9.17 -7.84 0.16
CA VAL A 260 9.15 -6.74 1.12
C VAL A 260 7.77 -6.09 1.18
N ALA A 261 7.45 -5.48 2.32
CA ALA A 261 6.29 -4.60 2.41
C ALA A 261 6.57 -3.28 1.66
N ASP A 262 5.54 -2.72 1.04
CA ASP A 262 5.62 -1.42 0.39
C ASP A 262 5.67 -0.31 1.46
N PRO A 263 6.71 0.52 1.50
CA PRO A 263 6.79 1.63 2.46
C PRO A 263 5.71 2.71 2.25
N ALA A 264 5.00 2.66 1.12
CA ALA A 264 3.88 3.55 0.82
C ALA A 264 2.56 3.17 1.51
N SER A 265 2.44 1.93 1.97
CA SER A 265 1.24 1.39 2.61
C SER A 265 1.33 1.43 4.13
N TYR A 266 0.19 1.59 4.83
CA TYR A 266 0.12 1.13 6.21
C TYR A 266 0.50 -0.35 6.27
N THR A 267 1.05 -0.77 7.40
CA THR A 267 1.47 -2.15 7.62
C THR A 267 0.38 -2.96 8.30
N PHE A 268 0.22 -4.18 7.83
CA PHE A 268 -0.71 -5.17 8.36
C PHE A 268 0.06 -6.45 8.67
N PHE A 269 -0.36 -7.19 9.68
CA PHE A 269 0.16 -8.54 9.88
C PHE A 269 -0.79 -9.52 9.19
N GLY A 270 -0.27 -10.27 8.23
CA GLY A 270 -1.00 -11.27 7.48
C GLY A 270 -0.05 -12.14 6.65
N CYS A 271 -0.50 -13.31 6.24
CA CYS A 271 0.36 -14.29 5.56
C CYS A 271 1.65 -14.63 6.35
N CYS A 272 1.56 -14.69 7.69
CA CYS A 272 2.66 -14.94 8.64
C CYS A 272 3.76 -13.87 8.65
N ARG A 273 3.50 -12.65 8.20
CA ARG A 273 4.50 -11.57 8.10
C ARG A 273 3.88 -10.18 8.03
N VAL A 274 4.74 -9.19 8.14
CA VAL A 274 4.36 -7.80 7.84
C VAL A 274 4.05 -7.69 6.35
N SER A 275 2.88 -7.18 6.03
CA SER A 275 2.29 -7.10 4.69
C SER A 275 1.84 -5.67 4.40
N SER A 276 1.73 -5.33 3.13
CA SER A 276 1.01 -4.15 2.66
C SER A 276 -0.44 -4.51 2.37
N GLY A 277 -1.32 -3.52 2.37
CA GLY A 277 -2.73 -3.72 2.10
C GLY A 277 -3.27 -2.75 1.06
N ILE A 278 -4.27 -3.19 0.31
CA ILE A 278 -5.07 -2.33 -0.55
C ILE A 278 -6.55 -2.61 -0.31
N GLU A 279 -7.33 -1.58 -0.05
CA GLU A 279 -8.79 -1.67 0.14
C GLU A 279 -9.49 -1.25 -1.15
N VAL A 280 -10.24 -2.17 -1.76
CA VAL A 280 -11.17 -1.86 -2.85
C VAL A 280 -12.54 -1.58 -2.22
N PRO A 281 -13.02 -0.33 -2.28
CA PRO A 281 -14.20 0.07 -1.51
C PRO A 281 -15.49 -0.61 -1.99
N GLU A 282 -16.34 -1.02 -1.04
CA GLU A 282 -17.64 -1.67 -1.26
C GLU A 282 -18.77 -0.67 -1.67
N GLY A 283 -18.47 0.62 -1.82
CA GLY A 283 -19.51 1.63 -2.01
C GLY A 283 -20.23 1.96 -0.69
N GLU A 284 -21.51 2.38 -0.75
CA GLU A 284 -22.32 2.73 0.42
C GLU A 284 -22.62 1.51 1.31
N GLU A 285 -22.68 0.31 0.72
CA GLU A 285 -22.88 -0.94 1.46
C GLU A 285 -21.78 -1.19 2.50
N GLY A 286 -20.57 -0.63 2.28
CA GLY A 286 -19.43 -0.72 3.18
C GLY A 286 -19.43 0.29 4.33
N ASP A 287 -20.43 1.12 4.47
CA ASP A 287 -20.46 2.16 5.52
C ASP A 287 -20.48 1.57 6.93
N TYR A 288 -20.97 0.34 7.09
CA TYR A 288 -20.98 -0.34 8.39
C TYR A 288 -19.59 -0.62 8.97
N TYR A 289 -18.54 -0.74 8.16
CA TYR A 289 -17.17 -0.94 8.63
C TYR A 289 -16.25 0.29 8.49
N ARG A 290 -16.82 1.44 8.14
CA ARG A 290 -16.11 2.72 8.06
C ARG A 290 -16.44 3.61 9.24
N PRO A 291 -15.50 4.50 9.66
CA PRO A 291 -15.85 5.51 10.67
C PRO A 291 -16.91 6.46 10.11
N GLN A 292 -17.99 6.64 10.85
CA GLN A 292 -19.10 7.52 10.47
C GLN A 292 -19.07 8.81 11.28
N GLN A 293 -19.32 9.95 10.61
CA GLN A 293 -19.39 11.24 11.29
C GLN A 293 -20.57 11.26 12.28
N GLY A 294 -20.30 11.66 13.52
CA GLY A 294 -21.30 11.76 14.57
C GLY A 294 -21.55 10.45 15.34
N VAL A 295 -20.95 9.34 14.94
CA VAL A 295 -20.96 8.09 15.72
C VAL A 295 -19.90 8.18 16.82
N PRO A 296 -20.27 7.93 18.10
CA PRO A 296 -19.29 7.86 19.18
C PRO A 296 -18.38 6.65 19.01
N HIS A 297 -17.05 6.85 19.10
CA HIS A 297 -16.06 5.81 18.90
C HIS A 297 -15.58 5.21 20.22
N GLY A 298 -15.50 3.88 20.25
CA GLY A 298 -14.86 3.11 21.30
C GLY A 298 -13.32 3.23 21.25
N GLN A 299 -12.67 2.51 22.13
CA GLN A 299 -11.20 2.52 22.21
C GLN A 299 -10.64 1.13 21.95
N VAL A 300 -9.59 1.06 21.15
CA VAL A 300 -8.78 -0.14 20.91
C VAL A 300 -7.49 -0.04 21.71
N ARG A 301 -7.25 -1.02 22.57
CA ARG A 301 -6.13 -1.03 23.53
C ARG A 301 -5.26 -2.27 23.34
N SER A 302 -3.97 -2.10 23.28
CA SER A 302 -3.01 -3.21 23.37
C SER A 302 -2.72 -3.49 24.84
N CYS A 303 -2.90 -4.75 25.24
CA CYS A 303 -2.66 -5.24 26.60
C CYS A 303 -1.58 -6.32 26.58
N THR A 304 -0.71 -6.32 27.57
CA THR A 304 0.28 -7.39 27.79
C THR A 304 -0.06 -8.14 29.05
N TYR A 305 0.01 -9.46 29.01
CA TYR A 305 -0.22 -10.33 30.17
C TYR A 305 0.76 -11.50 30.16
N TYR A 306 1.02 -12.07 31.32
CA TYR A 306 1.80 -13.29 31.42
C TYR A 306 0.85 -14.49 31.37
N SER A 307 1.14 -15.43 30.47
CA SER A 307 0.43 -16.69 30.34
C SER A 307 1.15 -17.79 31.10
N GLU A 308 0.48 -18.36 32.10
CA GLU A 308 1.00 -19.53 32.80
C GLU A 308 0.99 -20.78 31.92
N THR A 309 0.07 -20.86 30.98
CA THR A 309 0.00 -21.96 30.01
C THR A 309 1.23 -22.01 29.09
N THR A 310 1.61 -20.87 28.53
CA THR A 310 2.75 -20.77 27.61
C THR A 310 4.08 -20.38 28.26
N LYS A 311 4.05 -20.03 29.56
CA LYS A 311 5.22 -19.52 30.30
C LYS A 311 5.88 -18.30 29.65
N ALA A 312 5.08 -17.45 29.02
CA ALA A 312 5.56 -16.30 28.26
C ALA A 312 4.63 -15.08 28.41
N PHE A 313 5.18 -13.90 28.14
CA PHE A 313 4.36 -12.71 27.95
C PHE A 313 3.65 -12.76 26.62
N ARG A 314 2.34 -12.55 26.65
CA ARG A 314 1.47 -12.49 25.47
C ARG A 314 0.83 -11.12 25.34
N ARG A 315 0.32 -10.82 24.17
CA ARG A 315 -0.44 -9.59 23.88
C ARG A 315 -1.84 -9.94 23.45
N CYS A 316 -2.78 -9.12 23.87
CA CYS A 316 -4.12 -9.10 23.31
C CYS A 316 -4.53 -7.66 22.98
N VAL A 317 -5.47 -7.51 22.06
CA VAL A 317 -6.09 -6.23 21.72
C VAL A 317 -7.53 -6.25 22.27
N VAL A 318 -7.91 -5.17 22.95
CA VAL A 318 -9.20 -5.06 23.63
C VAL A 318 -9.93 -3.81 23.14
N TYR A 319 -11.10 -4.00 22.55
CA TYR A 319 -12.04 -2.91 22.26
C TYR A 319 -12.97 -2.70 23.45
N THR A 320 -13.18 -1.44 23.82
CA THR A 320 -14.18 -1.01 24.80
C THR A 320 -15.12 0.00 24.16
N PRO A 321 -16.47 -0.11 24.36
CA PRO A 321 -17.43 0.78 23.71
C PRO A 321 -17.28 2.24 24.18
N ALA A 322 -17.75 3.19 23.39
CA ALA A 322 -17.56 4.63 23.62
C ALA A 322 -17.95 5.10 25.03
N GLU A 323 -19.03 4.56 25.59
CA GLU A 323 -19.52 4.89 26.94
C GLU A 323 -18.66 4.29 28.08
N TYR A 324 -17.69 3.42 27.77
CA TYR A 324 -16.93 2.68 28.79
C TYR A 324 -16.25 3.61 29.79
N GLU A 325 -15.62 4.71 29.36
CA GLU A 325 -14.93 5.62 30.27
C GLU A 325 -15.88 6.55 31.04
N THR A 326 -17.04 6.84 30.49
CA THR A 326 -18.02 7.76 31.10
C THR A 326 -19.00 7.04 32.04
N ASN A 327 -19.39 5.80 31.72
CA ASN A 327 -20.28 4.98 32.54
C ASN A 327 -19.49 3.99 33.42
N ARG A 328 -18.84 4.50 34.45
CA ARG A 328 -17.93 3.72 35.32
C ARG A 328 -18.59 2.64 36.17
N LYS A 329 -19.92 2.64 36.27
CA LYS A 329 -20.66 1.64 37.05
C LYS A 329 -21.15 0.46 36.21
N LYS A 330 -21.26 0.65 34.90
CA LYS A 330 -21.75 -0.39 33.99
C LYS A 330 -20.68 -1.48 33.80
N ARG A 331 -21.12 -2.73 33.81
CA ARG A 331 -20.36 -3.91 33.42
C ARG A 331 -20.85 -4.41 32.08
N TYR A 332 -19.97 -4.93 31.29
CA TYR A 332 -20.22 -5.25 29.89
C TYR A 332 -20.04 -6.74 29.63
N PRO A 333 -20.86 -7.33 28.77
CA PRO A 333 -20.60 -8.66 28.24
C PRO A 333 -19.35 -8.66 27.39
N VAL A 334 -18.77 -9.85 27.13
CA VAL A 334 -17.48 -9.99 26.44
C VAL A 334 -17.60 -10.93 25.26
N LEU A 335 -17.14 -10.48 24.10
CA LEU A 335 -16.90 -11.29 22.92
C LEU A 335 -15.39 -11.55 22.78
N TYR A 336 -14.98 -12.82 22.82
CA TYR A 336 -13.64 -13.27 22.43
C TYR A 336 -13.64 -13.56 20.95
N LEU A 337 -12.86 -12.78 20.15
CA LEU A 337 -12.92 -12.78 18.68
C LEU A 337 -11.56 -13.15 18.09
N GLN A 338 -11.46 -14.33 17.49
CA GLN A 338 -10.20 -14.91 17.01
C GLN A 338 -9.94 -14.64 15.53
N HIS A 339 -8.68 -14.37 15.21
CA HIS A 339 -8.16 -14.21 13.86
C HIS A 339 -7.88 -15.56 13.18
N GLY A 340 -7.56 -15.56 11.89
CA GLY A 340 -7.23 -16.73 11.09
C GLY A 340 -5.75 -17.11 11.11
N MET A 341 -5.43 -18.20 10.40
CA MET A 341 -4.05 -18.66 10.26
C MET A 341 -3.20 -17.58 9.55
N GLY A 342 -2.02 -17.30 10.12
CA GLY A 342 -1.07 -16.35 9.54
C GLY A 342 -1.37 -14.88 9.83
N GLU A 343 -2.31 -14.59 10.73
CA GLU A 343 -2.64 -13.27 11.26
C GLU A 343 -2.26 -13.20 12.75
N ASP A 344 -2.53 -12.09 13.41
CA ASP A 344 -2.25 -11.90 14.82
C ASP A 344 -3.41 -11.16 15.54
N GLU A 345 -3.22 -10.84 16.81
CA GLU A 345 -4.19 -10.13 17.65
C GLU A 345 -4.65 -8.77 17.10
N THR A 346 -3.93 -8.20 16.12
CA THR A 346 -4.26 -6.90 15.52
C THR A 346 -5.21 -7.00 14.33
N GLY A 347 -5.31 -8.19 13.69
CA GLY A 347 -6.03 -8.38 12.43
C GLY A 347 -7.45 -7.84 12.42
N TRP A 348 -8.25 -8.15 13.43
CA TRP A 348 -9.62 -7.67 13.51
C TRP A 348 -9.73 -6.16 13.68
N SER A 349 -8.79 -5.51 14.37
CA SER A 349 -8.79 -4.06 14.59
C SER A 349 -8.14 -3.26 13.46
N THR A 350 -7.41 -3.90 12.56
CA THR A 350 -6.79 -3.27 11.39
C THR A 350 -7.57 -3.62 10.12
N GLN A 351 -7.22 -4.69 9.42
CA GLN A 351 -7.92 -5.10 8.20
C GLN A 351 -9.37 -5.55 8.44
N GLY A 352 -9.72 -5.99 9.64
CA GLY A 352 -11.10 -6.37 10.02
C GLY A 352 -12.03 -5.20 10.27
N CYS A 353 -11.50 -4.02 10.59
CA CYS A 353 -12.28 -2.81 10.93
C CYS A 353 -13.34 -3.03 12.04
N MET A 354 -13.12 -4.02 12.91
CA MET A 354 -14.07 -4.46 13.94
C MET A 354 -14.57 -3.30 14.79
N GLN A 355 -13.71 -2.37 15.21
CA GLN A 355 -14.09 -1.23 16.04
C GLN A 355 -15.15 -0.34 15.37
N HIS A 356 -15.08 -0.14 14.06
CA HIS A 356 -16.06 0.66 13.33
C HIS A 356 -17.38 -0.09 13.16
N ILE A 357 -17.33 -1.42 12.94
CA ILE A 357 -18.52 -2.27 12.90
C ILE A 357 -19.24 -2.18 14.25
N MET A 358 -18.49 -2.32 15.36
CA MET A 358 -19.07 -2.23 16.70
C MET A 358 -19.63 -0.85 17.01
N ASP A 359 -18.88 0.22 16.72
CA ASP A 359 -19.30 1.60 16.96
C ASP A 359 -20.61 1.93 16.23
N ASN A 360 -20.70 1.56 14.95
CA ASN A 360 -21.87 1.83 14.11
C ASN A 360 -23.10 1.06 14.61
N LEU A 361 -22.96 -0.25 14.90
CA LEU A 361 -24.06 -1.09 15.40
C LEU A 361 -24.51 -0.72 16.82
N ILE A 362 -23.60 -0.28 17.69
CA ILE A 362 -23.96 0.22 19.02
C ILE A 362 -24.71 1.56 18.90
N ALA A 363 -24.23 2.46 18.05
CA ALA A 363 -24.85 3.77 17.88
C ALA A 363 -26.25 3.68 17.23
N SER A 364 -26.47 2.72 16.32
CA SER A 364 -27.81 2.45 15.74
C SER A 364 -28.75 1.70 16.71
N GLY A 365 -28.22 1.20 17.83
CA GLY A 365 -29.00 0.40 18.79
C GLY A 365 -29.25 -1.05 18.35
N GLU A 366 -28.54 -1.50 17.32
CA GLU A 366 -28.68 -2.86 16.79
C GLU A 366 -27.97 -3.91 17.66
N CYS A 367 -26.89 -3.54 18.35
CA CYS A 367 -26.22 -4.45 19.26
C CYS A 367 -26.03 -3.87 20.68
N GLU A 368 -25.93 -4.76 21.67
CA GLU A 368 -25.59 -4.40 23.05
C GLU A 368 -24.13 -3.91 23.12
N PRO A 369 -23.86 -2.80 23.84
CA PRO A 369 -22.48 -2.39 24.11
C PRO A 369 -21.69 -3.49 24.82
N MET A 370 -20.60 -3.96 24.24
CA MET A 370 -19.78 -5.06 24.73
C MET A 370 -18.28 -4.77 24.63
N ILE A 371 -17.49 -5.51 25.38
CA ILE A 371 -16.04 -5.57 25.24
C ILE A 371 -15.72 -6.65 24.19
N VAL A 372 -14.79 -6.36 23.26
CA VAL A 372 -14.28 -7.36 22.31
C VAL A 372 -12.81 -7.60 22.61
N VAL A 373 -12.43 -8.87 22.79
CA VAL A 373 -11.06 -9.29 23.12
C VAL A 373 -10.51 -10.14 21.98
N MET A 374 -9.37 -9.73 21.47
CA MET A 374 -8.66 -10.40 20.38
C MET A 374 -7.28 -10.80 20.90
N ASP A 375 -7.00 -12.10 20.98
CA ASP A 375 -5.70 -12.64 21.40
C ASP A 375 -4.98 -13.27 20.20
N SER A 376 -3.66 -13.41 20.29
CA SER A 376 -2.94 -14.17 19.29
C SER A 376 -3.34 -15.65 19.37
N GLY A 377 -3.78 -16.19 18.25
CA GLY A 377 -4.11 -17.61 18.13
C GLY A 377 -2.86 -18.51 18.08
N ASP A 378 -1.68 -17.93 17.91
CA ASP A 378 -0.41 -18.65 17.87
C ASP A 378 0.12 -18.87 19.29
N VAL A 379 0.22 -20.13 19.71
CA VAL A 379 0.57 -20.49 21.10
C VAL A 379 2.05 -20.80 21.25
N GLU A 380 2.70 -21.41 20.26
CA GLU A 380 4.13 -21.80 20.31
C GLU A 380 4.91 -21.26 19.09
N ALA A 381 4.33 -21.35 17.92
CA ALA A 381 4.81 -20.86 16.63
C ALA A 381 3.64 -20.98 15.64
N PRO A 382 3.69 -20.33 14.45
CA PRO A 382 2.70 -20.59 13.42
C PRO A 382 2.54 -22.09 13.20
N PHE A 383 1.28 -22.57 13.13
CA PHE A 383 1.01 -24.00 12.99
C PHE A 383 1.82 -24.60 11.82
N SER A 384 2.73 -25.48 12.14
CA SER A 384 3.51 -26.25 11.18
C SER A 384 3.58 -27.68 11.68
N PRO A 385 2.90 -28.64 11.03
CA PRO A 385 2.95 -30.02 11.45
C PRO A 385 4.39 -30.55 11.38
N ARG A 386 4.82 -31.24 12.44
CA ARG A 386 6.16 -31.81 12.51
C ARG A 386 6.29 -32.91 11.44
N PRO A 387 7.44 -33.01 10.74
CA PRO A 387 7.65 -34.03 9.74
C PRO A 387 7.39 -35.44 10.29
N GLY A 388 6.60 -36.24 9.57
CA GLY A 388 6.30 -37.63 9.93
C GLY A 388 5.28 -37.80 11.07
N LYS A 389 4.60 -36.73 11.50
CA LYS A 389 3.49 -36.79 12.45
C LYS A 389 2.15 -36.66 11.74
N ASP A 390 1.14 -37.28 12.32
CA ASP A 390 -0.24 -37.10 11.84
C ASP A 390 -0.68 -35.65 11.99
N VAL A 391 -1.26 -35.09 10.93
CA VAL A 391 -1.64 -33.67 10.87
C VAL A 391 -2.78 -33.37 11.84
N GLU A 392 -3.71 -34.30 12.04
CA GLU A 392 -4.84 -34.09 12.94
C GLU A 392 -4.41 -34.20 14.42
N GLU A 393 -3.46 -35.11 14.75
CA GLU A 393 -2.86 -35.15 16.08
C GLU A 393 -2.12 -33.84 16.41
N GLU A 394 -1.37 -33.32 15.45
CA GLU A 394 -0.67 -32.04 15.62
C GLU A 394 -1.64 -30.86 15.75
N ARG A 395 -2.74 -30.85 15.01
CA ARG A 395 -3.81 -29.84 15.16
C ARG A 395 -4.47 -29.93 16.52
N ALA A 396 -4.81 -31.14 16.97
CA ALA A 396 -5.42 -31.36 18.28
C ALA A 396 -4.49 -30.89 19.42
N ARG A 397 -3.18 -31.23 19.32
CA ARG A 397 -2.17 -30.76 20.28
C ARG A 397 -2.06 -29.24 20.30
N TYR A 398 -1.99 -28.62 19.15
CA TYR A 398 -1.92 -27.17 19.01
C TYR A 398 -3.19 -26.49 19.54
N GLY A 399 -4.37 -27.03 19.23
CA GLY A 399 -5.66 -26.56 19.75
C GLY A 399 -5.74 -26.68 21.27
N ALA A 400 -5.26 -27.76 21.85
CA ALA A 400 -5.28 -27.99 23.30
C ALA A 400 -4.49 -26.92 24.09
N SER A 401 -3.35 -26.46 23.57
CA SER A 401 -2.61 -25.36 24.19
C SER A 401 -3.37 -24.02 24.13
N PHE A 402 -4.11 -23.79 23.04
CA PHE A 402 -4.84 -22.54 22.85
C PHE A 402 -6.01 -22.38 23.83
N TYR A 403 -6.85 -23.39 24.04
CA TYR A 403 -7.97 -23.24 24.96
C TYR A 403 -7.51 -23.02 26.41
N GLY A 404 -6.39 -23.61 26.82
CA GLY A 404 -5.77 -23.32 28.11
C GLY A 404 -5.42 -21.84 28.28
N VAL A 405 -4.82 -21.23 27.24
CA VAL A 405 -4.55 -19.78 27.24
C VAL A 405 -5.85 -18.97 27.41
N ILE A 406 -6.91 -19.32 26.69
CA ILE A 406 -8.19 -18.59 26.77
C ILE A 406 -8.83 -18.76 28.14
N LEU A 407 -8.94 -20.00 28.64
CA LEU A 407 -9.74 -20.30 29.84
C LEU A 407 -8.99 -19.98 31.13
N ASP A 408 -7.71 -20.30 31.20
CA ASP A 408 -6.94 -20.24 32.44
C ASP A 408 -6.17 -18.92 32.61
N ASP A 409 -5.80 -18.26 31.51
CA ASP A 409 -4.99 -17.03 31.53
C ASP A 409 -5.79 -15.79 31.10
N LEU A 410 -6.36 -15.80 29.87
CA LEU A 410 -6.92 -14.59 29.25
C LEU A 410 -8.24 -14.19 29.92
N ILE A 411 -9.21 -15.09 30.05
CA ILE A 411 -10.51 -14.79 30.70
C ILE A 411 -10.31 -14.24 32.10
N PRO A 412 -9.54 -14.89 33.01
CA PRO A 412 -9.28 -14.35 34.34
C PRO A 412 -8.57 -12.98 34.33
N MET A 413 -7.65 -12.74 33.38
CA MET A 413 -6.97 -11.45 33.25
C MET A 413 -7.95 -10.35 32.83
N ILE A 414 -8.79 -10.61 31.83
CA ILE A 414 -9.81 -9.66 31.33
C ILE A 414 -10.81 -9.34 32.43
N ASP A 415 -11.32 -10.34 33.14
CA ASP A 415 -12.30 -10.17 34.22
C ASP A 415 -11.76 -9.36 35.41
N ARG A 416 -10.43 -9.44 35.70
CA ARG A 416 -9.76 -8.62 36.71
C ARG A 416 -9.49 -7.19 36.24
N THR A 417 -9.22 -7.00 34.94
CA THR A 417 -8.71 -5.73 34.41
C THR A 417 -9.85 -4.83 33.92
N PHE A 418 -10.91 -5.42 33.37
CA PHE A 418 -12.02 -4.69 32.77
C PHE A 418 -13.31 -4.93 33.53
N ARG A 419 -14.29 -4.03 33.34
CA ARG A 419 -15.60 -4.13 33.93
C ARG A 419 -16.48 -5.10 33.15
N THR A 420 -16.25 -6.38 33.33
CA THR A 420 -16.95 -7.47 32.64
C THR A 420 -18.13 -8.00 33.45
N ARG A 421 -19.14 -8.56 32.77
CA ARG A 421 -20.12 -9.50 33.31
C ARG A 421 -19.51 -10.89 33.16
N THR A 422 -19.25 -11.57 34.28
CA THR A 422 -18.35 -12.74 34.32
C THR A 422 -19.06 -14.08 34.12
N ASP A 423 -20.37 -14.07 34.10
CA ASP A 423 -21.16 -15.28 33.88
C ASP A 423 -21.17 -15.72 32.40
N ARG A 424 -21.52 -16.99 32.18
CA ARG A 424 -21.52 -17.59 30.83
C ARG A 424 -22.50 -16.94 29.86
N ASP A 425 -23.65 -16.42 30.37
CA ASP A 425 -24.68 -15.83 29.53
C ASP A 425 -24.30 -14.42 29.02
N HIS A 426 -23.16 -13.92 29.50
CA HIS A 426 -22.57 -12.68 29.04
C HIS A 426 -21.17 -12.89 28.43
N ARG A 427 -20.88 -14.13 27.94
CA ARG A 427 -19.64 -14.45 27.29
C ARG A 427 -19.90 -15.15 25.96
N ALA A 428 -19.34 -14.58 24.89
CA ALA A 428 -19.36 -15.09 23.53
C ALA A 428 -17.95 -15.43 23.06
N MET A 429 -17.85 -16.38 22.15
CA MET A 429 -16.62 -16.65 21.41
C MET A 429 -16.94 -16.80 19.92
N ALA A 430 -16.14 -16.15 19.09
CA ALA A 430 -16.22 -16.28 17.64
C ALA A 430 -14.85 -16.18 16.99
N GLY A 431 -14.74 -16.62 15.74
CA GLY A 431 -13.50 -16.50 15.01
C GLY A 431 -13.63 -16.79 13.52
N LEU A 432 -12.67 -16.27 12.76
CA LEU A 432 -12.60 -16.49 11.33
C LEU A 432 -11.64 -17.65 11.01
N SER A 433 -11.94 -18.43 9.96
CA SER A 433 -11.04 -19.47 9.43
C SER A 433 -10.49 -20.39 10.54
N TRP A 434 -9.19 -20.40 10.77
CA TRP A 434 -8.53 -21.12 11.86
C TRP A 434 -9.04 -20.68 13.24
N GLY A 435 -9.32 -19.40 13.44
CA GLY A 435 -9.95 -18.90 14.66
C GLY A 435 -11.36 -19.44 14.87
N GLY A 436 -12.09 -19.77 13.79
CA GLY A 436 -13.36 -20.50 13.86
C GLY A 436 -13.19 -21.93 14.36
N TYR A 437 -12.14 -22.62 13.87
CA TYR A 437 -11.74 -23.94 14.38
C TYR A 437 -11.38 -23.87 15.87
N GLN A 438 -10.56 -22.90 16.28
CA GLN A 438 -10.20 -22.67 17.68
C GLN A 438 -11.42 -22.34 18.54
N THR A 439 -12.40 -21.60 18.00
CA THR A 439 -13.65 -21.28 18.69
C THR A 439 -14.44 -22.55 19.02
N PHE A 440 -14.61 -23.44 18.06
CA PHE A 440 -15.32 -24.70 18.32
C PHE A 440 -14.58 -25.58 19.33
N HIS A 441 -13.27 -25.73 19.20
CA HIS A 441 -12.44 -26.54 20.10
C HIS A 441 -12.33 -25.94 21.52
N THR A 442 -12.58 -24.64 21.69
CA THR A 442 -12.60 -24.00 23.00
C THR A 442 -14.00 -23.96 23.59
N ALA A 443 -14.99 -23.49 22.84
CA ALA A 443 -16.31 -23.18 23.40
C ALA A 443 -17.21 -24.42 23.54
N LEU A 444 -17.19 -25.36 22.56
CA LEU A 444 -18.08 -26.54 22.61
C LEU A 444 -17.80 -27.48 23.78
N PRO A 445 -16.54 -27.78 24.15
CA PRO A 445 -16.25 -28.55 25.36
C PRO A 445 -16.53 -27.79 26.66
N HIS A 446 -16.65 -26.44 26.61
CA HIS A 446 -16.78 -25.59 27.79
C HIS A 446 -18.03 -24.72 27.76
N LEU A 447 -19.20 -25.36 27.55
CA LEU A 447 -20.49 -24.68 27.56
C LEU A 447 -20.87 -24.10 28.95
N ASP A 448 -20.13 -24.41 30.01
CA ASP A 448 -20.18 -23.72 31.30
C ASP A 448 -19.53 -22.32 31.28
N LYS A 449 -18.80 -21.97 30.24
CA LYS A 449 -18.10 -20.68 30.06
C LYS A 449 -18.73 -19.79 28.99
N PHE A 450 -19.34 -20.39 27.95
CA PHE A 450 -19.82 -19.67 26.77
C PHE A 450 -21.27 -20.03 26.46
N SER A 451 -22.10 -19.02 26.08
CA SER A 451 -23.49 -19.23 25.64
C SER A 451 -23.73 -18.77 24.21
N TYR A 452 -22.78 -18.09 23.59
CA TYR A 452 -22.86 -17.60 22.22
C TYR A 452 -21.60 -18.03 21.46
N ILE A 453 -21.79 -18.69 20.32
CA ILE A 453 -20.69 -19.29 19.54
C ILE A 453 -20.86 -18.92 18.09
N GLY A 454 -19.80 -18.40 17.45
CA GLY A 454 -19.81 -18.00 16.05
C GLY A 454 -18.57 -18.45 15.29
N THR A 455 -18.74 -18.93 14.06
CA THR A 455 -17.61 -19.18 13.16
C THR A 455 -17.84 -18.50 11.81
N PHE A 456 -16.79 -17.90 11.28
CA PHE A 456 -16.80 -17.19 10.01
C PHE A 456 -15.80 -17.89 9.07
N SER A 457 -16.31 -18.60 8.06
CA SER A 457 -15.50 -19.49 7.20
C SER A 457 -14.71 -20.54 8.00
N GLY A 458 -15.18 -20.88 9.19
CA GLY A 458 -14.62 -21.93 10.03
C GLY A 458 -15.54 -23.15 10.00
N ALA A 459 -15.01 -24.30 9.60
CA ALA A 459 -15.77 -25.54 9.57
C ALA A 459 -15.02 -26.66 10.30
N LEU A 460 -15.77 -27.63 10.78
CA LEU A 460 -15.22 -28.90 11.26
C LEU A 460 -15.16 -29.87 10.09
N PHE A 461 -13.95 -30.17 9.64
CA PHE A 461 -13.73 -31.09 8.53
C PHE A 461 -13.66 -32.52 9.02
N GLY A 462 -14.36 -33.43 8.33
CA GLY A 462 -14.22 -34.87 8.55
C GLY A 462 -14.72 -35.36 9.91
N VAL A 463 -15.45 -34.56 10.69
CA VAL A 463 -15.96 -34.95 11.99
C VAL A 463 -17.38 -35.54 11.90
N ASP A 464 -17.66 -36.54 12.71
CA ASP A 464 -19.02 -37.01 12.96
C ASP A 464 -19.69 -36.11 14.02
N LEU A 465 -20.72 -35.36 13.60
CA LEU A 465 -21.46 -34.45 14.47
C LEU A 465 -22.10 -35.12 15.68
N LYS A 466 -22.36 -36.44 15.61
CA LYS A 466 -22.96 -37.18 16.73
C LYS A 466 -21.98 -37.51 17.85
N THR A 467 -20.72 -37.60 17.51
CA THR A 467 -19.68 -38.06 18.46
C THR A 467 -18.63 -37.02 18.77
N CYS A 468 -18.50 -35.96 17.95
CA CYS A 468 -17.50 -34.92 18.17
C CYS A 468 -17.75 -34.18 19.50
N PHE A 469 -16.66 -33.73 20.12
CA PHE A 469 -16.68 -33.03 21.43
C PHE A 469 -17.50 -33.80 22.50
N ASP A 470 -17.21 -35.08 22.65
CA ASP A 470 -17.90 -35.98 23.57
C ASP A 470 -19.44 -36.02 23.38
N GLY A 471 -19.87 -35.89 22.12
CA GLY A 471 -21.26 -35.94 21.73
C GLY A 471 -22.07 -34.70 22.17
N VAL A 472 -21.44 -33.53 22.18
CA VAL A 472 -22.08 -32.28 22.63
C VAL A 472 -23.40 -31.99 21.93
N PHE A 473 -23.56 -32.40 20.67
CA PHE A 473 -24.78 -32.23 19.88
C PHE A 473 -25.77 -33.39 20.02
N SER A 474 -25.46 -34.45 20.74
CA SER A 474 -26.32 -35.64 20.85
C SER A 474 -27.62 -35.42 21.63
N ASP A 475 -27.65 -34.43 22.55
CA ASP A 475 -28.83 -33.96 23.25
C ASP A 475 -29.15 -32.52 22.82
N ALA A 476 -29.93 -32.38 21.77
CA ALA A 476 -30.31 -31.09 21.20
C ALA A 476 -31.07 -30.20 22.20
N ALA A 477 -31.93 -30.76 23.05
CA ALA A 477 -32.68 -29.98 24.03
C ALA A 477 -31.76 -29.35 25.08
N ARG A 478 -30.76 -30.12 25.55
CA ARG A 478 -29.74 -29.65 26.48
C ARG A 478 -28.85 -28.59 25.80
N PHE A 479 -28.39 -28.87 24.57
CA PHE A 479 -27.54 -27.95 23.82
C PHE A 479 -28.24 -26.61 23.60
N ASN A 480 -29.46 -26.62 23.04
CA ASN A 480 -30.24 -25.40 22.76
C ASN A 480 -30.59 -24.61 24.00
N LYS A 481 -30.65 -25.24 25.17
CA LYS A 481 -30.83 -24.56 26.46
C LYS A 481 -29.53 -23.87 26.92
N GLN A 482 -28.38 -24.42 26.56
CA GLN A 482 -27.07 -23.91 26.97
C GLN A 482 -26.50 -22.90 25.98
N VAL A 483 -26.71 -23.10 24.70
CA VAL A 483 -26.21 -22.22 23.64
C VAL A 483 -27.35 -21.35 23.11
N HIS A 484 -27.35 -20.08 23.47
CA HIS A 484 -28.37 -19.12 23.08
C HIS A 484 -28.31 -18.75 21.61
N TYR A 485 -27.09 -18.74 21.04
CA TYR A 485 -26.90 -18.48 19.61
C TYR A 485 -25.70 -19.24 19.08
N LEU A 486 -25.94 -20.06 18.07
CA LEU A 486 -24.90 -20.74 17.29
C LEU A 486 -24.95 -20.23 15.85
N PHE A 487 -23.89 -19.58 15.39
CA PHE A 487 -23.80 -18.94 14.08
C PHE A 487 -22.65 -19.53 13.26
N LEU A 488 -22.95 -19.88 12.01
CA LEU A 488 -21.94 -20.31 11.04
C LEU A 488 -22.12 -19.50 9.74
N GLY A 489 -21.13 -18.67 9.43
CA GLY A 489 -21.11 -17.86 8.21
C GLY A 489 -19.98 -18.25 7.27
N CYS A 490 -20.17 -18.02 5.97
CA CYS A 490 -19.13 -18.19 4.95
C CYS A 490 -19.39 -17.30 3.73
N GLY A 491 -18.45 -17.20 2.80
CA GLY A 491 -18.66 -16.59 1.49
C GLY A 491 -19.37 -17.55 0.54
N SER A 492 -20.14 -17.01 -0.42
CA SER A 492 -20.84 -17.81 -1.42
C SER A 492 -19.88 -18.52 -2.39
N GLU A 493 -18.67 -17.97 -2.56
CA GLU A 493 -17.60 -18.55 -3.39
C GLU A 493 -16.70 -19.53 -2.63
N GLU A 494 -17.03 -19.84 -1.36
CA GLU A 494 -16.33 -20.84 -0.56
C GLU A 494 -16.98 -22.22 -0.66
N ASN A 495 -16.16 -23.26 -0.57
CA ASN A 495 -16.62 -24.64 -0.57
C ASN A 495 -16.05 -25.42 0.61
N PHE A 496 -16.19 -24.90 1.83
CA PHE A 496 -15.72 -25.56 3.05
C PHE A 496 -16.80 -26.41 3.76
N GLY A 497 -17.97 -26.57 3.16
CA GLY A 497 -19.03 -27.41 3.71
C GLY A 497 -19.79 -26.78 4.88
N THR A 498 -19.66 -25.48 5.12
CA THR A 498 -20.33 -24.77 6.22
C THR A 498 -21.85 -24.96 6.20
N LYS A 499 -22.47 -24.80 5.01
CA LYS A 499 -23.91 -25.04 4.87
C LYS A 499 -24.30 -26.47 5.19
N LYS A 500 -23.55 -27.46 4.68
CA LYS A 500 -23.80 -28.88 4.95
C LYS A 500 -23.71 -29.19 6.44
N MET A 501 -22.75 -28.58 7.15
CA MET A 501 -22.64 -28.72 8.59
C MET A 501 -23.86 -28.16 9.31
N VAL A 502 -24.34 -26.98 8.94
CA VAL A 502 -25.55 -26.39 9.53
C VAL A 502 -26.79 -27.25 9.27
N ASP A 503 -26.94 -27.74 8.04
CA ASP A 503 -28.05 -28.62 7.68
C ASP A 503 -28.03 -29.90 8.54
N GLY A 504 -26.87 -30.53 8.72
CA GLY A 504 -26.70 -31.70 9.59
C GLY A 504 -26.99 -31.39 11.08
N LEU A 505 -26.57 -30.24 11.58
CA LEU A 505 -26.91 -29.80 12.95
C LEU A 505 -28.42 -29.59 13.12
N ARG A 506 -29.08 -28.98 12.14
CA ARG A 506 -30.54 -28.78 12.15
C ARG A 506 -31.32 -30.10 12.08
N GLU A 507 -30.85 -31.07 11.31
CA GLU A 507 -31.41 -32.43 11.25
C GLU A 507 -31.35 -33.13 12.63
N MET A 508 -30.30 -32.81 13.42
CA MET A 508 -30.19 -33.28 14.81
C MET A 508 -31.01 -32.45 15.81
N GLY A 509 -31.73 -31.42 15.37
CA GLY A 509 -32.57 -30.54 16.23
C GLY A 509 -31.80 -29.41 16.89
N ILE A 510 -30.57 -29.13 16.48
CA ILE A 510 -29.75 -28.01 16.97
C ILE A 510 -30.19 -26.70 16.32
N ASN A 511 -30.36 -25.65 17.11
CA ASN A 511 -30.69 -24.30 16.65
C ASN A 511 -29.41 -23.63 16.11
N ALA A 512 -29.07 -23.87 14.84
CA ALA A 512 -27.93 -23.29 14.18
C ALA A 512 -28.37 -22.26 13.10
N THR A 513 -27.78 -21.08 13.11
CA THR A 513 -28.00 -20.04 12.10
C THR A 513 -26.93 -20.15 11.03
N PHE A 514 -27.36 -20.13 9.75
CA PHE A 514 -26.47 -20.06 8.60
C PHE A 514 -26.53 -18.67 7.97
N TYR A 515 -25.38 -18.12 7.63
CA TYR A 515 -25.27 -16.89 6.84
C TYR A 515 -24.31 -17.12 5.65
N GLU A 516 -24.69 -16.66 4.48
CA GLU A 516 -23.88 -16.70 3.28
C GLU A 516 -23.62 -15.27 2.79
N SER A 517 -22.37 -14.85 2.79
CA SER A 517 -21.96 -13.55 2.25
C SER A 517 -21.90 -13.62 0.72
N PRO A 518 -22.79 -12.89 -0.01
CA PRO A 518 -22.89 -13.01 -1.44
C PRO A 518 -21.68 -12.45 -2.17
N GLY A 519 -21.19 -13.19 -3.19
CA GLY A 519 -20.10 -12.75 -4.08
C GLY A 519 -18.74 -12.61 -3.41
N THR A 520 -18.52 -13.26 -2.27
CA THR A 520 -17.26 -13.22 -1.52
C THR A 520 -16.72 -14.62 -1.24
N ALA A 521 -15.40 -14.71 -1.07
CA ALA A 521 -14.66 -15.93 -0.82
C ALA A 521 -14.06 -15.95 0.61
N HIS A 522 -12.94 -16.63 0.79
CA HIS A 522 -12.20 -16.72 2.06
C HIS A 522 -11.38 -15.44 2.30
N GLU A 523 -12.03 -14.36 2.70
CA GLU A 523 -11.48 -13.00 2.69
C GLU A 523 -12.10 -12.10 3.76
N TRP A 524 -11.44 -10.96 4.04
CA TRP A 524 -11.86 -10.03 5.08
C TRP A 524 -13.26 -9.46 4.89
N LEU A 525 -13.74 -9.27 3.65
CA LEU A 525 -15.09 -8.78 3.42
C LEU A 525 -16.15 -9.78 3.90
N THR A 526 -15.94 -11.09 3.65
CA THR A 526 -16.79 -12.16 4.21
C THR A 526 -16.86 -12.07 5.74
N TRP A 527 -15.71 -11.93 6.39
CA TRP A 527 -15.63 -11.97 7.85
C TRP A 527 -16.19 -10.70 8.50
N ARG A 528 -15.99 -9.53 7.90
CA ARG A 528 -16.63 -8.26 8.31
C ARG A 528 -18.16 -8.38 8.26
N ARG A 529 -18.71 -8.94 7.17
CA ARG A 529 -20.14 -9.16 7.01
C ARG A 529 -20.66 -10.20 8.00
N CYS A 530 -19.94 -11.30 8.22
CA CYS A 530 -20.28 -12.28 9.26
C CYS A 530 -20.31 -11.65 10.66
N LEU A 531 -19.34 -10.81 11.00
CA LEU A 531 -19.33 -10.11 12.28
C LEU A 531 -20.54 -9.17 12.42
N ARG A 532 -20.85 -8.41 11.37
CA ARG A 532 -22.04 -7.52 11.31
C ARG A 532 -23.33 -8.29 11.55
N GLU A 533 -23.48 -9.48 10.97
CA GLU A 533 -24.67 -10.32 11.14
C GLU A 533 -24.71 -11.04 12.50
N PHE A 534 -23.56 -11.34 13.08
CA PHE A 534 -23.45 -12.09 14.33
C PHE A 534 -23.74 -11.25 15.58
N VAL A 535 -23.09 -10.08 15.71
CA VAL A 535 -23.11 -9.32 16.96
C VAL A 535 -24.49 -8.76 17.37
N PRO A 536 -25.44 -8.45 16.45
CA PRO A 536 -26.80 -8.04 16.84
C PRO A 536 -27.61 -9.08 17.63
N HIS A 537 -27.19 -10.33 17.60
CA HIS A 537 -27.90 -11.43 18.30
C HIS A 537 -27.29 -11.77 19.66
N LEU A 538 -26.21 -11.10 20.05
CA LEU A 538 -25.52 -11.39 21.30
C LEU A 538 -26.15 -10.68 22.49
N PHE A 539 -26.25 -11.37 23.60
CA PHE A 539 -26.57 -10.83 24.94
C PHE A 539 -27.97 -10.18 25.07
N LYS A 540 -28.91 -10.62 24.23
CA LYS A 540 -30.32 -10.18 24.24
C LYS A 540 -31.15 -10.97 25.24
#